data_69aa9acfeff96cbcfadbc32a036917d0
#
_entry.id   69aa9acfeff96cbcfadbc32a036917d0
#
_cell.length_a   1.000
_cell.length_b   1.000
_cell.length_c   1.000
_cell.angle_alpha   90.00
_cell.angle_beta   90.00
_cell.angle_gamma   90.00
#
_symmetry.space_group_name_H-M   'P 1'
#
loop_
_entity.id
_entity.type
_entity.pdbx_description
1 polymer ?
#
loop_
_entity_poly.entity_id
_entity_poly.type
_entity_poly.pdbx_seq_one_letter_code
_entity_poly.pdbx_strand_id
1 'polypeptide(L)'
;MSFGTRLAEERKRLGLKQAEFADLVGTDVPKQSLYENDRRELRADYLARLAHADVDIVYVLTGKRSEGDWLEEGPSELLSCYLALPPDMQEALEGLARSLRDQFSRSGAPTLHGRGLDYRSGEKR
;
A
#
# COMPACT_ATOMS: atom_id res chain seq x y z
N MET A 1 10.26 12.93 3.60
CA MET A 1 10.30 12.22 4.88
C MET A 1 11.20 11.02 4.79
N SER A 2 11.95 10.79 5.83
CA SER A 2 12.85 9.63 5.89
C SER A 2 12.13 8.38 6.35
N PHE A 3 12.79 7.24 6.25
CA PHE A 3 12.28 5.97 6.78
C PHE A 3 12.00 6.10 8.28
N GLY A 4 12.94 6.65 9.03
CA GLY A 4 12.80 6.80 10.48
C GLY A 4 11.63 7.69 10.88
N THR A 5 11.43 8.78 10.14
CA THR A 5 10.32 9.69 10.41
C THR A 5 8.98 8.99 10.17
N ARG A 6 8.89 8.23 9.09
CA ARG A 6 7.67 7.50 8.79
C ARG A 6 7.44 6.36 9.79
N LEU A 7 8.51 5.73 10.25
CA LEU A 7 8.42 4.71 11.30
C LEU A 7 7.87 5.31 12.59
N ALA A 8 8.39 6.47 13.01
CA ALA A 8 7.88 7.15 14.20
C ALA A 8 6.42 7.54 14.03
N GLU A 9 6.06 7.96 12.83
CA GLU A 9 4.67 8.30 12.51
C GLU A 9 3.75 7.11 12.68
N GLU A 10 4.18 5.94 12.17
CA GLU A 10 3.41 4.70 12.34
C GLU A 10 3.28 4.30 13.79
N ARG A 11 4.35 4.41 14.55
CA ARG A 11 4.29 4.15 16.00
C ARG A 11 3.25 5.03 16.68
N LYS A 12 3.25 6.32 16.34
CA LYS A 12 2.30 7.26 16.93
C LYS A 12 0.87 6.98 16.48
N ARG A 13 0.71 6.55 15.23
CA ARG A 13 -0.61 6.15 14.73
C ARG A 13 -1.19 5.01 15.58
N LEU A 14 -0.34 4.09 16.00
CA LEU A 14 -0.75 2.98 16.84
C LEU A 14 -0.94 3.39 18.31
N GLY A 15 -0.62 4.63 18.66
CA GLY A 15 -0.81 5.13 20.01
C GLY A 15 0.25 4.68 21.01
N LEU A 16 1.43 4.31 20.52
CA LEU A 16 2.46 3.72 21.39
C LEU A 16 3.63 4.65 21.59
N LYS A 17 4.19 4.60 22.81
CA LYS A 17 5.46 5.25 23.11
C LYS A 17 6.59 4.36 22.63
N GLN A 18 7.79 4.94 22.53
CA GLN A 18 8.96 4.17 22.06
C GLN A 18 9.20 2.89 22.86
N ALA A 19 9.07 2.95 24.18
CA ALA A 19 9.30 1.78 25.01
C ALA A 19 8.28 0.67 24.74
N GLU A 20 7.03 1.04 24.61
CA GLU A 20 5.96 0.09 24.33
C GLU A 20 6.14 -0.54 22.95
N PHE A 21 6.47 0.29 21.99
CA PHE A 21 6.68 -0.17 20.62
C PHE A 21 7.90 -1.08 20.51
N ALA A 22 9.00 -0.69 21.15
CA ALA A 22 10.22 -1.49 21.16
C ALA A 22 9.95 -2.88 21.73
N ASP A 23 9.20 -2.95 22.82
CA ASP A 23 8.83 -4.21 23.42
C ASP A 23 7.97 -5.05 22.47
N LEU A 24 7.01 -4.42 21.81
CA LEU A 24 6.13 -5.10 20.87
C LEU A 24 6.89 -5.71 19.70
N VAL A 25 7.88 -5.02 19.17
CA VAL A 25 8.61 -5.48 17.99
C VAL A 25 9.96 -6.15 18.32
N GLY A 26 10.18 -6.46 19.59
CA GLY A 26 11.34 -7.25 19.99
C GLY A 26 12.66 -6.52 19.94
N THR A 27 12.67 -5.23 20.23
CA THR A 27 13.90 -4.46 20.32
C THR A 27 13.91 -3.66 21.62
N ASP A 28 14.84 -2.72 21.78
CA ASP A 28 14.91 -1.89 22.97
C ASP A 28 14.83 -0.41 22.57
N VAL A 29 14.65 0.46 23.57
CA VAL A 29 14.49 1.89 23.33
C VAL A 29 15.69 2.51 22.60
N PRO A 30 16.94 2.22 23.00
CA PRO A 30 18.07 2.78 22.28
C PRO A 30 18.10 2.41 20.80
N LYS A 31 17.82 1.16 20.47
CA LYS A 31 17.79 0.74 19.05
C LYS A 31 16.61 1.37 18.32
N GLN A 32 15.44 1.40 18.95
CA GLN A 32 14.27 2.02 18.35
C GLN A 32 14.55 3.50 18.04
N SER A 33 15.18 4.18 18.97
CA SER A 33 15.55 5.58 18.75
C SER A 33 16.50 5.75 17.58
N LEU A 34 17.48 4.84 17.43
CA LEU A 34 18.39 4.88 16.30
C LEU A 34 17.66 4.69 14.97
N TYR A 35 16.71 3.78 14.93
CA TYR A 35 15.88 3.57 13.73
C TYR A 35 15.08 4.83 13.39
N GLU A 36 14.42 5.41 14.38
CA GLU A 36 13.54 6.57 14.15
C GLU A 36 14.31 7.83 13.77
N ASN A 37 15.59 7.90 14.14
CA ASN A 37 16.45 9.04 13.82
C ASN A 37 17.36 8.79 12.61
N ASP A 38 17.12 7.73 11.87
CA ASP A 38 17.89 7.36 10.67
C ASP A 38 19.37 7.14 10.96
N ARG A 39 19.68 6.70 12.16
CA ARG A 39 21.04 6.39 12.57
C ARG A 39 21.37 4.92 12.47
N ARG A 40 20.41 4.12 12.04
CA ARG A 40 20.58 2.69 11.87
C ARG A 40 19.67 2.24 10.74
N GLU A 41 20.20 1.43 9.85
CA GLU A 41 19.43 0.90 8.74
C GLU A 41 18.39 -0.12 9.22
N LEU A 42 17.23 -0.10 8.55
CA LEU A 42 16.17 -1.04 8.87
C LEU A 42 16.53 -2.42 8.33
N ARG A 43 16.66 -3.37 9.22
CA ARG A 43 17.02 -4.74 8.85
C ARG A 43 15.77 -5.52 8.45
N ALA A 44 15.95 -6.51 7.59
CA ALA A 44 14.83 -7.31 7.10
C ALA A 44 14.08 -8.02 8.23
N ASP A 45 14.78 -8.55 9.21
CA ASP A 45 14.15 -9.22 10.33
C ASP A 45 13.32 -8.25 11.19
N TYR A 46 13.81 -7.02 11.35
CA TYR A 46 13.07 -6.00 12.06
C TYR A 46 11.82 -5.61 11.27
N LEU A 47 11.94 -5.44 9.95
CA LEU A 47 10.79 -5.14 9.09
C LEU A 47 9.72 -6.22 9.17
N ALA A 48 10.11 -7.48 9.23
CA ALA A 48 9.16 -8.58 9.38
C ALA A 48 8.39 -8.46 10.70
N ARG A 49 9.09 -8.10 11.77
CA ARG A 49 8.42 -7.92 13.07
C ARG A 49 7.48 -6.72 13.05
N LEU A 50 7.86 -5.65 12.34
CA LEU A 50 6.97 -4.49 12.17
C LEU A 50 5.68 -4.88 11.46
N ALA A 51 5.79 -5.69 10.41
CA ALA A 51 4.62 -6.14 9.67
C ALA A 51 3.65 -6.91 10.55
N HIS A 52 4.17 -7.77 11.44
CA HIS A 52 3.33 -8.52 12.37
C HIS A 52 2.69 -7.63 13.44
N ALA A 53 3.20 -6.42 13.64
CA ALA A 53 2.67 -5.48 14.61
C ALA A 53 1.72 -4.45 13.99
N ASP A 54 1.22 -4.74 12.79
CA ASP A 54 0.29 -3.87 12.07
C ASP A 54 0.89 -2.53 11.64
N VAL A 55 2.20 -2.47 11.51
CA VAL A 55 2.88 -1.32 10.93
C VAL A 55 2.79 -1.43 9.41
N ASP A 56 2.45 -0.33 8.77
CA ASP A 56 2.40 -0.27 7.31
C ASP A 56 3.82 -0.12 6.76
N ILE A 57 4.51 -1.24 6.55
CA ILE A 57 5.90 -1.21 6.10
C ILE A 57 6.04 -0.65 4.69
N VAL A 58 5.01 -0.80 3.85
CA VAL A 58 5.02 -0.20 2.51
C VAL A 58 5.09 1.31 2.65
N TYR A 59 4.28 1.87 3.55
CA TYR A 59 4.32 3.30 3.82
C TYR A 59 5.70 3.73 4.37
N VAL A 60 6.24 2.98 5.32
CA VAL A 60 7.55 3.32 5.90
C VAL A 60 8.62 3.39 4.83
N LEU A 61 8.62 2.43 3.90
CA LEU A 61 9.66 2.35 2.88
C LEU A 61 9.44 3.24 1.67
N THR A 62 8.21 3.52 1.31
CA THR A 62 7.90 4.22 0.06
C THR A 62 7.23 5.57 0.23
N GLY A 63 6.64 5.81 1.40
CA GLY A 63 5.84 7.00 1.62
C GLY A 63 4.41 6.90 1.12
N LYS A 64 4.03 5.75 0.57
CA LYS A 64 2.67 5.52 0.09
C LYS A 64 2.02 4.43 0.92
N ARG A 65 0.81 4.67 1.35
CA ARG A 65 0.06 3.68 2.13
C ARG A 65 -0.17 2.41 1.31
N SER A 66 -0.14 1.27 1.96
CA SER A 66 -0.37 -0.01 1.29
C SER A 66 -1.79 -0.14 0.75
N GLU A 67 -2.75 0.59 1.32
CA GLU A 67 -4.12 0.57 0.86
C GLU A 67 -4.47 1.88 0.16
N GLY A 68 -4.71 1.80 -1.15
CA GLY A 68 -5.31 2.90 -1.89
C GLY A 68 -4.38 3.93 -2.50
N ASP A 69 -3.23 4.18 -1.88
CA ASP A 69 -2.35 5.25 -2.32
C ASP A 69 -1.64 4.96 -3.65
N TRP A 70 -1.76 3.72 -4.13
CA TRP A 70 -1.13 3.30 -5.39
C TRP A 70 -2.03 3.51 -6.60
N LEU A 71 -3.31 3.80 -6.36
CA LEU A 71 -4.29 3.97 -7.41
C LEU A 71 -4.69 5.44 -7.52
N GLU A 72 -4.98 5.86 -8.73
CA GLU A 72 -5.57 7.18 -8.95
C GLU A 72 -6.98 7.19 -8.36
N GLU A 73 -7.54 8.38 -8.22
CA GLU A 73 -8.83 8.56 -7.56
C GLU A 73 -9.95 7.71 -8.16
N GLY A 74 -10.09 7.73 -9.50
CA GLY A 74 -11.13 6.96 -10.16
C GLY A 74 -11.02 5.46 -9.95
N PRO A 75 -9.86 4.85 -10.23
CA PRO A 75 -9.67 3.43 -9.98
C PRO A 75 -9.79 3.06 -8.51
N SER A 76 -9.32 3.91 -7.61
CA SER A 76 -9.42 3.66 -6.18
C SER A 76 -10.87 3.65 -5.72
N GLU A 77 -11.66 4.60 -6.19
CA GLU A 77 -13.08 4.68 -5.87
C GLU A 77 -13.83 3.46 -6.40
N LEU A 78 -13.52 3.07 -7.64
CA LEU A 78 -14.15 1.89 -8.24
C LEU A 78 -13.86 0.63 -7.43
N LEU A 79 -12.60 0.47 -7.02
CA LEU A 79 -12.21 -0.67 -6.20
C LEU A 79 -12.95 -0.67 -4.86
N SER A 80 -13.08 0.49 -4.23
CA SER A 80 -13.82 0.63 -2.98
C SER A 80 -15.27 0.24 -3.14
N CYS A 81 -15.90 0.68 -4.22
CA CYS A 81 -17.28 0.31 -4.53
C CYS A 81 -17.42 -1.20 -4.73
N TYR A 82 -16.50 -1.77 -5.49
CA TYR A 82 -16.49 -3.20 -5.75
C TYR A 82 -16.41 -4.00 -4.45
N LEU A 83 -15.48 -3.63 -3.57
CA LEU A 83 -15.27 -4.36 -2.33
C LEU A 83 -16.45 -4.23 -1.37
N ALA A 84 -17.26 -3.20 -1.52
CA ALA A 84 -18.45 -3.01 -0.69
C ALA A 84 -19.67 -3.81 -1.16
N LEU A 85 -19.57 -4.42 -2.34
CA LEU A 85 -20.70 -5.16 -2.91
C LEU A 85 -20.76 -6.60 -2.41
N PRO A 86 -21.96 -7.20 -2.34
CA PRO A 86 -22.09 -8.63 -2.10
C PRO A 86 -21.42 -9.45 -3.21
N PRO A 87 -21.02 -10.71 -2.93
CA PRO A 87 -20.30 -11.52 -3.92
C PRO A 87 -20.99 -11.69 -5.27
N ASP A 88 -22.31 -11.85 -5.29
CA ASP A 88 -23.06 -12.00 -6.54
C ASP A 88 -23.01 -10.73 -7.39
N MET A 89 -23.03 -9.58 -6.75
CA MET A 89 -22.90 -8.30 -7.44
C MET A 89 -21.48 -8.04 -7.90
N GLN A 90 -20.50 -8.49 -7.12
CA GLN A 90 -19.10 -8.40 -7.54
C GLN A 90 -18.89 -9.23 -8.82
N GLU A 91 -19.45 -10.43 -8.86
CA GLU A 91 -19.35 -11.29 -10.04
C GLU A 91 -20.02 -10.66 -11.25
N ALA A 92 -21.18 -10.03 -11.06
CA ALA A 92 -21.87 -9.34 -12.14
C ALA A 92 -21.04 -8.17 -12.68
N LEU A 93 -20.44 -7.42 -11.79
CA LEU A 93 -19.61 -6.29 -12.19
C LEU A 93 -18.35 -6.76 -12.92
N GLU A 94 -17.73 -7.84 -12.46
CA GLU A 94 -16.59 -8.44 -13.14
C GLU A 94 -16.96 -8.90 -14.54
N GLY A 95 -18.12 -9.52 -14.70
CA GLY A 95 -18.62 -9.97 -15.99
C GLY A 95 -18.83 -8.81 -16.95
N LEU A 96 -19.43 -7.74 -16.46
CA LEU A 96 -19.63 -6.53 -17.27
C LEU A 96 -18.30 -5.94 -17.70
N ALA A 97 -17.37 -5.82 -16.76
CA ALA A 97 -16.06 -5.25 -17.06
C ALA A 97 -15.33 -6.06 -18.13
N ARG A 98 -15.37 -7.38 -18.04
CA ARG A 98 -14.76 -8.26 -19.02
C ARG A 98 -15.41 -8.10 -20.40
N SER A 99 -16.74 -8.04 -20.42
CA SER A 99 -17.48 -7.86 -21.68
C SER A 99 -17.12 -6.55 -22.37
N LEU A 100 -17.05 -5.48 -21.60
CA LEU A 100 -16.68 -4.17 -22.14
C LEU A 100 -15.25 -4.17 -22.66
N ARG A 101 -14.32 -4.79 -21.93
CA ARG A 101 -12.94 -4.90 -22.37
C ARG A 101 -12.83 -5.66 -23.67
N ASP A 102 -13.52 -6.80 -23.76
CA ASP A 102 -13.47 -7.64 -24.97
C ASP A 102 -14.10 -6.95 -26.16
N GLN A 103 -15.21 -6.27 -25.93
CA GLN A 103 -15.89 -5.53 -26.98
C GLN A 103 -15.00 -4.40 -27.50
N PHE A 104 -14.36 -3.69 -26.61
CA PHE A 104 -13.44 -2.61 -26.97
C PHE A 104 -12.27 -3.13 -27.77
N SER A 105 -11.69 -4.25 -27.37
CA SER A 105 -10.60 -4.88 -28.08
C SER A 105 -11.00 -5.32 -29.49
N ARG A 106 -12.19 -5.88 -29.63
CA ARG A 106 -12.69 -6.35 -30.93
C ARG A 106 -12.95 -5.21 -31.89
N SER A 107 -13.30 -4.04 -31.39
CA SER A 107 -13.57 -2.89 -32.24
C SER A 107 -12.28 -2.24 -32.76
N GLY A 108 -11.14 -2.69 -32.33
CA GLY A 108 -9.87 -2.12 -32.73
C GLY A 108 -9.59 -0.77 -32.11
N ALA A 109 -10.27 -0.44 -31.05
CA ALA A 109 -10.06 0.82 -30.38
C ALA A 109 -8.65 0.92 -29.81
N PRO A 110 -8.10 2.14 -29.68
CA PRO A 110 -6.76 2.30 -29.14
C PRO A 110 -6.69 1.83 -27.68
N THR A 111 -5.50 1.40 -27.27
CA THR A 111 -5.31 0.97 -25.92
C THR A 111 -5.41 2.15 -24.96
N LEU A 112 -5.79 1.86 -23.76
CA LEU A 112 -5.95 2.89 -22.81
C LEU A 112 -4.72 3.28 -22.07
N HIS A 113 -3.52 2.82 -22.52
CA HIS A 113 -2.50 3.18 -21.79
C HIS A 113 -1.75 4.10 -22.26
N GLY A 114 -1.35 4.66 -22.12
CA GLY A 114 -0.97 5.69 -22.47
C GLY A 114 -1.25 6.70 -21.64
N ARG A 115 -1.96 6.80 -20.93
CA ARG A 115 -2.13 7.78 -20.26
C ARG A 115 -2.07 7.41 -18.96
N GLY A 116 -2.11 7.10 -18.56
CA GLY A 116 -2.12 6.90 -17.49
C GLY A 116 -2.16 5.66 -17.15
N LEU A 117 -2.36 4.83 -17.50
CA LEU A 117 -2.52 3.67 -17.07
C LEU A 117 -1.42 2.96 -17.20
N ASP A 118 -0.85 3.03 -17.35
CA ASP A 118 0.03 2.33 -17.53
C ASP A 118 0.84 2.01 -16.61
N TYR A 119 0.23 1.28 -16.26
CA TYR A 119 0.42 1.05 -15.58
C TYR A 119 1.23 0.44 -15.44
N ARG A 120 1.42 0.01 -15.34
CA ARG A 120 1.66 -0.06 -15.27
C ARG A 120 2.50 -0.35 -15.30
N SER A 121 2.72 -1.12 -15.42
CA SER A 121 3.07 -0.91 -15.86
C SER A 121 3.77 -0.83 -15.95
N GLY A 122 3.85 -1.51 -16.07
CA GLY A 122 4.21 -0.89 -16.30
C GLY A 122 4.73 -0.80 -16.52
N GLU A 123 4.53 -1.11 -16.60
CA GLU A 123 4.51 -0.40 -17.22
C GLU A 123 5.09 0.15 -17.38
N LYS A 124 5.41 -0.42 -17.45
CA LYS A 124 5.41 0.40 -17.83
C LYS A 124 6.08 0.84 -17.89
N ARG A 125 6.36 0.16 -18.10
CA ARG A 125 6.31 0.89 -18.33
C ARG A 125 6.64 1.35 -18.21
#